data_4e1a22c54215291f320edeca58ed60c0
#
_entry.id   4e1a22c54215291f320edeca58ed60c0
#
_cell.length_a   1.000
_cell.length_b   1.000
_cell.length_c   1.000
_cell.angle_alpha   90.00
_cell.angle_beta   90.00
_cell.angle_gamma   90.00
#
_symmetry.space_group_name_H-M   'P 1'
#
loop_
_entity.id
_entity.type
_entity.pdbx_description
1 polymer ?
#
loop_
_entity_poly.entity_id
_entity_poly.type
_entity_poly.pdbx_seq_one_letter_code
_entity_poly.pdbx_strand_id
1 'polypeptide(L)'
;MGSHLDGSGTAKLQTLEHAVTLVQKLNTIVERMAQSQRMLQPLAQYRQQIQRAAAPIASLLKPQFEPISVMVTNLVIVSTRGGSDQQKVRSMRESVAQIKAALDATASRVRKEHTVADSDEKES
;
A
#
# COMPACT_ATOMS: atom_id res chain seq x y z
N MET A 1 -20.08 26.75 -2.95
CA MET A 1 -19.87 25.30 -2.87
C MET A 1 -18.41 24.98 -2.78
N GLY A 2 -18.06 24.02 -1.93
CA GLY A 2 -16.68 23.60 -1.82
C GLY A 2 -16.21 22.83 -3.03
N SER A 3 -14.91 22.60 -3.13
CA SER A 3 -14.36 21.80 -4.22
C SER A 3 -14.80 20.34 -4.08
N HIS A 4 -14.93 19.69 -5.20
CA HIS A 4 -15.29 18.29 -5.26
C HIS A 4 -14.54 17.61 -6.40
N LEU A 5 -14.45 16.30 -6.35
CA LEU A 5 -13.77 15.52 -7.36
C LEU A 5 -14.70 15.22 -8.53
N ASP A 6 -14.14 15.10 -9.72
CA ASP A 6 -14.89 14.56 -10.86
C ASP A 6 -15.11 13.05 -10.65
N GLY A 7 -15.91 12.41 -11.52
CA GLY A 7 -16.22 10.99 -11.39
C GLY A 7 -15.00 10.08 -11.44
N SER A 8 -14.02 10.42 -12.26
CA SER A 8 -12.77 9.66 -12.37
C SER A 8 -11.95 9.79 -11.10
N GLY A 9 -11.85 11.02 -10.54
CA GLY A 9 -11.11 11.24 -9.30
C GLY A 9 -11.74 10.51 -8.13
N THR A 10 -13.07 10.50 -8.04
CA THR A 10 -13.79 9.78 -7.00
C THR A 10 -13.50 8.28 -7.07
N ALA A 11 -13.57 7.70 -8.27
CA ALA A 11 -13.29 6.27 -8.45
C ALA A 11 -11.84 5.94 -8.06
N LYS A 12 -10.89 6.76 -8.46
CA LYS A 12 -9.48 6.57 -8.11
C LYS A 12 -9.26 6.63 -6.61
N LEU A 13 -9.88 7.59 -5.92
CA LEU A 13 -9.76 7.72 -4.47
C LEU A 13 -10.39 6.54 -3.74
N GLN A 14 -11.52 6.04 -4.22
CA GLN A 14 -12.14 4.84 -3.64
C GLN A 14 -11.21 3.64 -3.73
N THR A 15 -10.54 3.48 -4.87
CA THR A 15 -9.55 2.43 -5.07
C THR A 15 -8.39 2.58 -4.08
N LEU A 16 -7.88 3.79 -3.94
CA LEU A 16 -6.77 4.07 -3.02
C LEU A 16 -7.16 3.85 -1.57
N GLU A 17 -8.37 4.25 -1.18
CA GLU A 17 -8.87 4.03 0.18
C GLU A 17 -9.01 2.55 0.48
N HIS A 18 -9.52 1.78 -0.48
CA HIS A 18 -9.61 0.33 -0.33
C HIS A 18 -8.21 -0.28 -0.19
N ALA A 19 -7.26 0.18 -1.00
CA ALA A 19 -5.88 -0.29 -0.92
C ALA A 19 -5.27 0.01 0.45
N VAL A 20 -5.52 1.21 1.01
CA VAL A 20 -5.03 1.56 2.35
C VAL A 20 -5.55 0.58 3.39
N THR A 21 -6.84 0.25 3.34
CA THR A 21 -7.44 -0.72 4.27
C THR A 21 -6.75 -2.08 4.17
N LEU A 22 -6.52 -2.54 2.94
CA LEU A 22 -5.86 -3.83 2.73
C LEU A 22 -4.39 -3.80 3.17
N VAL A 23 -3.70 -2.68 2.95
CA VAL A 23 -2.31 -2.51 3.39
C VAL A 23 -2.22 -2.51 4.92
N GLN A 24 -3.22 -2.00 5.61
CA GLN A 24 -3.25 -2.07 7.08
C GLN A 24 -3.29 -3.52 7.57
N LYS A 25 -4.03 -4.37 6.89
CA LYS A 25 -4.05 -5.81 7.20
C LYS A 25 -2.69 -6.44 6.95
N LEU A 26 -2.07 -6.10 5.83
CA LEU A 26 -0.72 -6.57 5.50
C LEU A 26 0.27 -6.11 6.56
N ASN A 27 0.19 -4.85 6.98
CA ASN A 27 1.05 -4.30 8.01
C ASN A 27 0.92 -5.07 9.33
N THR A 28 -0.31 -5.44 9.70
CA THR A 28 -0.56 -6.22 10.91
C THR A 28 0.18 -7.56 10.85
N ILE A 29 0.16 -8.22 9.70
CA ILE A 29 0.86 -9.50 9.52
C ILE A 29 2.37 -9.29 9.66
N VAL A 30 2.91 -8.27 9.02
CA VAL A 30 4.34 -7.97 9.07
C VAL A 30 4.77 -7.64 10.51
N GLU A 31 3.96 -6.91 11.28
CA GLU A 31 4.27 -6.60 12.67
C GLU A 31 4.22 -7.83 13.56
N ARG A 32 3.31 -8.75 13.31
CA ARG A 32 3.29 -10.05 14.01
C ARG A 32 4.54 -10.86 13.70
N MET A 33 4.95 -10.84 12.43
CA MET A 33 6.18 -11.48 12.00
C MET A 33 7.39 -10.89 12.72
N ALA A 34 7.44 -9.56 12.84
CA ALA A 34 8.52 -8.86 13.54
C ALA A 34 8.56 -9.28 15.02
N GLN A 35 7.41 -9.40 15.65
CA GLN A 35 7.34 -9.85 17.04
C GLN A 35 7.83 -11.28 17.19
N SER A 36 7.39 -12.18 16.30
CA SER A 36 7.85 -13.56 16.32
C SER A 36 9.36 -13.67 16.14
N GLN A 37 9.92 -12.83 15.27
CA GLN A 37 11.36 -12.80 15.04
C GLN A 37 12.12 -12.40 16.34
N ARG A 38 11.61 -11.39 17.04
CA ARG A 38 12.22 -10.97 18.31
C ARG A 38 12.15 -12.06 19.37
N MET A 39 11.13 -12.90 19.31
CA MET A 39 10.96 -14.03 20.23
C MET A 39 11.63 -15.31 19.70
N LEU A 40 12.38 -15.21 18.63
CA LEU A 40 13.09 -16.33 18.01
C LEU A 40 12.17 -17.47 17.58
N GLN A 41 10.94 -17.13 17.18
CA GLN A 41 9.96 -18.10 16.69
C GLN A 41 10.09 -18.26 15.17
N PRO A 42 9.68 -19.44 14.63
CA PRO A 42 9.72 -19.64 13.18
C PRO A 42 8.84 -18.67 12.42
N LEU A 43 9.30 -18.23 11.25
CA LEU A 43 8.59 -17.24 10.42
C LEU A 43 7.92 -17.84 9.19
N ALA A 44 8.08 -19.13 8.94
CA ALA A 44 7.58 -19.77 7.72
C ALA A 44 6.07 -19.57 7.51
N GLN A 45 5.31 -19.57 8.60
CA GLN A 45 3.85 -19.41 8.54
C GLN A 45 3.43 -18.06 7.96
N TYR A 46 4.26 -17.03 8.08
CA TYR A 46 3.91 -15.69 7.64
C TYR A 46 4.04 -15.51 6.12
N ARG A 47 4.86 -16.33 5.46
CA ARG A 47 5.05 -16.22 4.01
C ARG A 47 3.73 -16.33 3.26
N GLN A 48 2.94 -17.35 3.58
CA GLN A 48 1.66 -17.57 2.93
C GLN A 48 0.65 -16.49 3.28
N GLN A 49 0.62 -16.06 4.54
CA GLN A 49 -0.26 -14.98 4.97
C GLN A 49 0.03 -13.68 4.21
N ILE A 50 1.31 -13.37 4.03
CA ILE A 50 1.75 -12.18 3.29
C ILE A 50 1.33 -12.27 1.84
N GLN A 51 1.53 -13.42 1.19
CA GLN A 51 1.12 -13.60 -0.19
C GLN A 51 -0.38 -13.43 -0.36
N ARG A 52 -1.16 -14.00 0.54
CA ARG A 52 -2.62 -13.89 0.50
C ARG A 52 -3.12 -12.48 0.74
N ALA A 53 -2.45 -11.74 1.62
CA ALA A 53 -2.83 -10.36 1.90
C ALA A 53 -2.39 -9.40 0.79
N ALA A 54 -1.25 -9.67 0.16
CA ALA A 54 -0.67 -8.79 -0.86
C ALA A 54 -1.34 -8.94 -2.23
N ALA A 55 -1.75 -10.16 -2.61
CA ALA A 55 -2.31 -10.41 -3.94
C ALA A 55 -3.51 -9.52 -4.28
N PRO A 56 -4.51 -9.36 -3.38
CA PRO A 56 -5.64 -8.46 -3.68
C PRO A 56 -5.21 -7.01 -3.85
N ILE A 57 -4.19 -6.57 -3.11
CA ILE A 57 -3.70 -5.20 -3.20
C ILE A 57 -3.07 -4.97 -4.58
N ALA A 58 -2.20 -5.87 -5.00
CA ALA A 58 -1.55 -5.77 -6.30
C ALA A 58 -2.56 -5.77 -7.43
N SER A 59 -3.57 -6.66 -7.37
CA SER A 59 -4.61 -6.74 -8.38
C SER A 59 -5.47 -5.49 -8.42
N LEU A 60 -5.80 -4.94 -7.27
CA LEU A 60 -6.61 -3.73 -7.16
C LEU A 60 -5.91 -2.52 -7.76
N LEU A 61 -4.61 -2.40 -7.55
CA LEU A 61 -3.83 -1.22 -7.96
C LEU A 61 -3.30 -1.31 -9.39
N LYS A 62 -3.19 -2.50 -9.94
CA LYS A 62 -2.54 -2.70 -11.24
C LYS A 62 -3.13 -1.86 -12.38
N PRO A 63 -4.46 -1.75 -12.55
CA PRO A 63 -5.01 -1.02 -13.71
C PRO A 63 -4.69 0.46 -13.74
N GLN A 64 -4.60 1.13 -12.59
CA GLN A 64 -4.47 2.57 -12.54
C GLN A 64 -3.21 3.04 -11.78
N PHE A 65 -2.67 2.19 -10.93
CA PHE A 65 -1.55 2.54 -10.06
C PHE A 65 -0.48 1.46 -10.10
N GLU A 66 -0.09 1.10 -11.32
CA GLU A 66 0.86 0.01 -11.55
C GLU A 66 2.16 0.15 -10.75
N PRO A 67 2.80 1.34 -10.65
CA PRO A 67 4.02 1.45 -9.86
C PRO A 67 3.86 0.99 -8.41
N ILE A 68 2.70 1.27 -7.79
CA ILE A 68 2.46 0.83 -6.42
C ILE A 68 2.18 -0.68 -6.40
N SER A 69 1.47 -1.19 -7.40
CA SER A 69 1.26 -2.63 -7.55
C SER A 69 2.60 -3.38 -7.62
N VAL A 70 3.56 -2.84 -8.35
CA VAL A 70 4.91 -3.41 -8.43
C VAL A 70 5.59 -3.40 -7.06
N MET A 71 5.43 -2.34 -6.28
CA MET A 71 5.99 -2.27 -4.93
C MET A 71 5.43 -3.40 -4.05
N VAL A 72 4.13 -3.67 -4.15
CA VAL A 72 3.49 -4.75 -3.39
C VAL A 72 4.03 -6.11 -3.83
N THR A 73 4.18 -6.33 -5.13
CA THR A 73 4.74 -7.56 -5.67
C THR A 73 6.18 -7.76 -5.19
N ASN A 74 6.97 -6.70 -5.17
CA ASN A 74 8.35 -6.76 -4.67
C ASN A 74 8.41 -7.14 -3.19
N LEU A 75 7.47 -6.67 -2.40
CA LEU A 75 7.38 -7.06 -0.99
C LEU A 75 7.20 -8.57 -0.86
N VAL A 76 6.34 -9.16 -1.69
CA VAL A 76 6.13 -10.62 -1.70
C VAL A 76 7.42 -11.34 -2.06
N ILE A 77 8.14 -10.84 -3.07
CA ILE A 77 9.42 -11.43 -3.47
C ILE A 77 10.41 -11.40 -2.31
N VAL A 78 10.52 -10.28 -1.60
CA VAL A 78 11.39 -10.16 -0.43
C VAL A 78 11.00 -11.19 0.63
N SER A 79 9.71 -11.45 0.82
CA SER A 79 9.24 -12.41 1.82
C SER A 79 9.69 -13.85 1.53
N THR A 80 10.03 -14.14 0.26
CA THR A 80 10.44 -15.49 -0.16
C THR A 80 11.96 -15.63 -0.30
N ARG A 81 12.71 -14.52 -0.22
CA ARG A 81 14.18 -14.57 -0.34
C ARG A 81 14.82 -15.19 0.87
N GLY A 82 16.00 -15.79 0.66
CA GLY A 82 16.85 -16.24 1.74
C GLY A 82 17.47 -15.05 2.48
N GLY A 83 18.24 -15.34 3.50
CA GLY A 83 18.89 -14.33 4.33
C GLY A 83 18.42 -14.44 5.77
N SER A 84 18.92 -13.54 6.63
CA SER A 84 18.53 -13.58 8.02
C SER A 84 17.09 -13.11 8.21
N ASP A 85 16.42 -13.69 9.20
CA ASP A 85 15.05 -13.30 9.54
C ASP A 85 14.99 -11.83 9.93
N GLN A 86 16.00 -11.33 10.63
CA GLN A 86 16.07 -9.92 11.04
C GLN A 86 16.10 -8.98 9.84
N GLN A 87 16.93 -9.30 8.84
CA GLN A 87 17.02 -8.49 7.63
C GLN A 87 15.72 -8.54 6.83
N LYS A 88 15.13 -9.72 6.73
CA LYS A 88 13.87 -9.91 6.03
C LYS A 88 12.76 -9.07 6.65
N VAL A 89 12.62 -9.14 7.96
CA VAL A 89 11.60 -8.36 8.69
C VAL A 89 11.83 -6.88 8.49
N ARG A 90 13.07 -6.41 8.59
CA ARG A 90 13.39 -4.99 8.37
C ARG A 90 13.00 -4.54 6.98
N SER A 91 13.38 -5.30 5.97
CA SER A 91 13.06 -4.97 4.58
C SER A 91 11.57 -4.93 4.34
N MET A 92 10.81 -5.86 4.93
CA MET A 92 9.37 -5.88 4.77
C MET A 92 8.69 -4.72 5.46
N ARG A 93 9.15 -4.34 6.64
CA ARG A 93 8.61 -3.16 7.34
C ARG A 93 8.88 -1.89 6.56
N GLU A 94 10.07 -1.75 5.97
CA GLU A 94 10.41 -0.62 5.11
C GLU A 94 9.54 -0.61 3.87
N SER A 95 9.31 -1.76 3.26
CA SER A 95 8.46 -1.87 2.06
C SER A 95 7.03 -1.45 2.35
N VAL A 96 6.46 -1.88 3.47
CA VAL A 96 5.11 -1.48 3.87
C VAL A 96 5.05 0.04 4.06
N ALA A 97 6.04 0.62 4.74
CA ALA A 97 6.09 2.06 4.96
C ALA A 97 6.15 2.83 3.63
N GLN A 98 6.94 2.35 2.68
CA GLN A 98 7.04 2.96 1.35
C GLN A 98 5.73 2.86 0.57
N ILE A 99 5.05 1.72 0.66
CA ILE A 99 3.75 1.53 0.01
C ILE A 99 2.73 2.50 0.59
N LYS A 100 2.67 2.63 1.91
CA LYS A 100 1.76 3.57 2.57
C LYS A 100 2.04 5.00 2.16
N ALA A 101 3.30 5.40 2.12
CA ALA A 101 3.71 6.74 1.69
C ALA A 101 3.32 6.99 0.23
N ALA A 102 3.50 5.99 -0.64
CA ALA A 102 3.14 6.10 -2.04
C ALA A 102 1.63 6.24 -2.23
N LEU A 103 0.84 5.51 -1.45
CA LEU A 103 -0.62 5.63 -1.49
C LEU A 103 -1.07 7.01 -1.05
N ASP A 104 -0.50 7.54 0.03
CA ASP A 104 -0.84 8.87 0.53
C ASP A 104 -0.47 9.96 -0.49
N ALA A 105 0.73 9.88 -1.06
CA ALA A 105 1.18 10.84 -2.07
C ALA A 105 0.31 10.78 -3.32
N THR A 106 -0.07 9.58 -3.74
CA THR A 106 -0.92 9.39 -4.91
C THR A 106 -2.33 9.92 -4.65
N ALA A 107 -2.88 9.69 -3.46
CA ALA A 107 -4.19 10.22 -3.09
C ALA A 107 -4.19 11.75 -3.11
N SER A 108 -3.14 12.38 -2.60
CA SER A 108 -3.00 13.83 -2.64
C SER A 108 -2.96 14.35 -4.07
N ARG A 109 -2.21 13.66 -4.92
CA ARG A 109 -2.11 14.04 -6.34
C ARG A 109 -3.44 13.89 -7.06
N VAL A 110 -4.18 12.81 -6.80
CA VAL A 110 -5.49 12.59 -7.41
C VAL A 110 -6.46 13.69 -6.99
N ARG A 111 -6.46 14.07 -5.71
CA ARG A 111 -7.30 15.17 -5.25
C ARG A 111 -6.97 16.47 -5.97
N LYS A 112 -5.70 16.77 -6.16
CA LYS A 112 -5.25 17.97 -6.88
C LYS A 112 -5.65 17.94 -8.34
N GLU A 113 -5.41 16.84 -9.03
CA GLU A 113 -5.62 16.73 -10.46
C GLU A 113 -7.09 16.69 -10.85
N HIS A 114 -7.95 16.17 -9.97
CA HIS A 114 -9.36 15.92 -10.29
C HIS A 114 -10.32 16.78 -9.49
N THR A 115 -9.80 17.77 -8.76
CA THR A 115 -10.65 18.72 -8.05
C THR A 115 -11.24 19.72 -9.04
N VAL A 116 -12.54 19.93 -8.96
CA VAL A 116 -13.26 20.89 -9.83
C VAL A 116 -13.87 21.99 -8.99
N ALA A 117 -14.28 23.05 -9.65
CA ALA A 117 -14.99 24.20 -9.12
C ALA A 117 -14.13 25.21 -8.38
N ASP A 118 -13.62 24.89 -7.19
CA ASP A 118 -12.95 25.89 -6.37
C ASP A 118 -11.68 26.45 -6.98
N SER A 119 -11.02 25.68 -7.83
CA SER A 119 -9.83 26.20 -8.52
C SER A 119 -10.16 27.40 -9.38
N ASP A 120 -11.31 27.39 -10.06
CA ASP A 120 -11.76 28.52 -10.87
C ASP A 120 -12.12 29.70 -10.00
N GLU A 121 -12.75 29.46 -8.88
CA GLU A 121 -13.13 30.52 -7.95
C GLU A 121 -11.91 31.20 -7.34
N LYS A 122 -10.86 30.45 -7.07
CA LYS A 122 -9.64 30.99 -6.50
C LYS A 122 -8.87 31.84 -7.50
N GLU A 123 -9.00 31.57 -8.77
CA GLU A 123 -8.32 32.28 -9.79
C GLU A 123 -9.03 33.59 -10.18
N SER A 124 -10.27 33.65 -9.86
CA SER A 124 -11.02 34.86 -10.11
C SER A 124 -10.95 35.85 -8.94
#